data_b314a6a4aa41a5c7d47d6452dd9d321f
#
_entry.id   b314a6a4aa41a5c7d47d6452dd9d321f
#
_cell.length_a   1.000
_cell.length_b   1.000
_cell.length_c   1.000
_cell.angle_alpha   90.00
_cell.angle_beta   90.00
_cell.angle_gamma   90.00
#
_symmetry.space_group_name_H-M   'P 1'
#
loop_
_entity.id
_entity.type
_entity.pdbx_description
1 polymer ?
#
loop_
_entity_poly.entity_id
_entity_poly.type
_entity_poly.pdbx_seq_one_letter_code
_entity_poly.pdbx_strand_id
1 'polypeptide(L)'
;MNSLQLLQFILSFATQATLITAATCAIERRCESARTKAQVWTCYYLCLLALLAAGLLLPKVNLPSPWLGLSGHEVLRAVTVQETAAVFLLATWFAGVVVFAARWLIAFALLHCFLRRCPLVGDAEKLRFRDAVSAKLSTLDGREVDFRIGPEAFGPFCYQFHTPVIVLPPSVVSGDLEELRQVLQHELTHLQTRHPLQLFFQRTVQTLLWFIPTVWTAGRRASLAREFVCDEAAVGGGASTVNYLKTLLRFAYGQNEYGRTILAMARSTSELTVRAQRLATRRSSNTGRQSVWAQSFVVLISLGMSQLWLPTNPLDSPKANYSPWPTWSAAVLHTFNISARDFDKFDARLQVHDLTQESSAAEW
;
A
#
# COMPACT_ATOMS: atom_id res chain seq x y z
N MET A 1 22.53 -12.01 -7.09
CA MET A 1 22.29 -11.95 -5.61
C MET A 1 22.25 -13.37 -5.08
N ASN A 2 23.02 -13.66 -4.03
CA ASN A 2 22.92 -14.95 -3.32
C ASN A 2 21.65 -14.98 -2.47
N SER A 3 21.20 -16.20 -2.09
CA SER A 3 20.02 -16.39 -1.22
C SER A 3 20.10 -15.58 0.08
N LEU A 4 21.27 -15.47 0.69
CA LEU A 4 21.51 -14.67 1.89
C LEU A 4 21.32 -13.15 1.65
N GLN A 5 21.80 -12.62 0.54
CA GLN A 5 21.61 -11.20 0.19
C GLN A 5 20.13 -10.88 -0.08
N LEU A 6 19.40 -11.79 -0.72
CA LEU A 6 17.98 -11.62 -0.96
C LEU A 6 17.19 -11.71 0.35
N LEU A 7 17.57 -12.64 1.24
CA LEU A 7 16.98 -12.72 2.58
C LEU A 7 17.23 -11.44 3.39
N GLN A 8 18.47 -10.93 3.38
CA GLN A 8 18.82 -9.66 4.01
C GLN A 8 17.96 -8.51 3.49
N PHE A 9 17.78 -8.45 2.16
CA PHE A 9 16.93 -7.46 1.51
C PHE A 9 15.48 -7.55 2.02
N ILE A 10 14.89 -8.75 2.03
CA ILE A 10 13.49 -8.94 2.45
C ILE A 10 13.30 -8.60 3.93
N LEU A 11 14.21 -9.04 4.81
CA LEU A 11 14.10 -8.77 6.25
C LEU A 11 14.30 -7.29 6.58
N SER A 12 15.29 -6.64 5.95
CA SER A 12 15.52 -5.20 6.13
C SER A 12 14.33 -4.40 5.64
N PHE A 13 13.79 -4.73 4.46
CA PHE A 13 12.61 -4.08 3.92
C PHE A 13 11.36 -4.31 4.77
N ALA A 14 11.19 -5.51 5.32
CA ALA A 14 10.08 -5.82 6.23
C ALA A 14 10.13 -4.96 7.52
N THR A 15 11.33 -4.81 8.07
CA THR A 15 11.55 -3.95 9.26
C THR A 15 11.30 -2.48 8.93
N GLN A 16 11.87 -1.98 7.84
CA GLN A 16 11.64 -0.62 7.35
C GLN A 16 10.14 -0.35 7.14
N ALA A 17 9.44 -1.24 6.43
CA ALA A 17 8.00 -1.13 6.19
C ALA A 17 7.20 -1.09 7.49
N THR A 18 7.57 -1.90 8.49
CA THR A 18 6.91 -1.91 9.80
C THR A 18 7.09 -0.59 10.53
N LEU A 19 8.32 -0.05 10.56
CA LEU A 19 8.64 1.21 11.23
C LEU A 19 7.95 2.41 10.52
N ILE A 20 7.99 2.44 9.18
CA ILE A 20 7.29 3.47 8.40
C ILE A 20 5.79 3.39 8.61
N THR A 21 5.22 2.18 8.70
CA THR A 21 3.79 2.02 9.02
C THR A 21 3.45 2.60 10.39
N ALA A 22 4.25 2.29 11.42
CA ALA A 22 4.05 2.82 12.77
C ALA A 22 4.12 4.36 12.79
N ALA A 23 5.13 4.94 12.13
CA ALA A 23 5.29 6.39 12.01
C ALA A 23 4.11 7.02 11.25
N THR A 24 3.69 6.43 10.13
CA THR A 24 2.54 6.90 9.35
C THR A 24 1.24 6.86 10.16
N CYS A 25 1.03 5.81 10.97
CA CYS A 25 -0.10 5.74 11.90
C CYS A 25 -0.08 6.87 12.95
N ALA A 26 1.11 7.24 13.45
CA ALA A 26 1.25 8.34 14.40
C ALA A 26 0.95 9.70 13.73
N ILE A 27 1.41 9.90 12.50
CA ILE A 27 1.13 11.10 11.69
C ILE A 27 -0.37 11.19 11.38
N GLU A 28 -1.01 10.10 10.93
CA GLU A 28 -2.44 10.06 10.60
C GLU A 28 -3.31 10.46 11.79
N ARG A 29 -2.96 10.04 13.01
CA ARG A 29 -3.71 10.40 14.23
C ARG A 29 -3.74 11.90 14.50
N ARG A 30 -2.72 12.64 14.04
CA ARG A 30 -2.62 14.11 14.17
C ARG A 30 -3.28 14.86 13.03
N CYS A 31 -3.66 14.17 11.94
CA CYS A 31 -4.36 14.76 10.82
C CYS A 31 -5.86 14.82 11.10
N GLU A 32 -6.49 15.95 10.92
CA GLU A 32 -7.94 16.14 11.09
C GLU A 32 -8.72 15.90 9.80
N SER A 33 -8.18 16.38 8.67
CA SER A 33 -8.82 16.32 7.36
C SER A 33 -8.82 14.91 6.78
N ALA A 34 -9.95 14.44 6.25
CA ALA A 34 -10.05 13.18 5.51
C ALA A 34 -9.11 13.13 4.31
N ARG A 35 -9.09 14.23 3.55
CA ARG A 35 -8.23 14.36 2.36
C ARG A 35 -6.75 14.22 2.72
N THR A 36 -6.30 14.86 3.80
CA THR A 36 -4.93 14.73 4.30
C THR A 36 -4.61 13.28 4.68
N LYS A 37 -5.51 12.59 5.40
CA LYS A 37 -5.33 11.17 5.77
C LYS A 37 -5.19 10.28 4.54
N ALA A 38 -6.07 10.42 3.55
CA ALA A 38 -6.01 9.64 2.32
C ALA A 38 -4.71 9.90 1.53
N GLN A 39 -4.24 11.15 1.47
CA GLN A 39 -3.00 11.52 0.82
C GLN A 39 -1.76 10.97 1.53
N VAL A 40 -1.74 10.99 2.87
CA VAL A 40 -0.67 10.39 3.69
C VAL A 40 -0.55 8.90 3.42
N TRP A 41 -1.66 8.17 3.37
CA TRP A 41 -1.65 6.74 3.03
C TRP A 41 -1.23 6.46 1.58
N THR A 42 -1.61 7.33 0.65
CA THR A 42 -1.15 7.23 -0.75
C THR A 42 0.36 7.42 -0.82
N CYS A 43 0.88 8.46 -0.16
CA CYS A 43 2.31 8.74 -0.06
C CYS A 43 3.06 7.56 0.57
N TYR A 44 2.53 6.97 1.65
CA TYR A 44 3.08 5.77 2.29
C TYR A 44 3.28 4.61 1.31
N TYR A 45 2.25 4.25 0.52
CA TYR A 45 2.38 3.15 -0.44
C TYR A 45 3.37 3.46 -1.56
N LEU A 46 3.39 4.70 -2.05
CA LEU A 46 4.37 5.12 -3.05
C LEU A 46 5.80 5.09 -2.48
N CYS A 47 5.99 5.52 -1.23
CA CYS A 47 7.28 5.44 -0.54
C CYS A 47 7.74 3.99 -0.37
N LEU A 48 6.85 3.05 0.00
CA LEU A 48 7.21 1.64 0.11
C LEU A 48 7.64 1.04 -1.24
N LEU A 49 6.97 1.40 -2.34
CA LEU A 49 7.37 0.97 -3.68
C LEU A 49 8.69 1.61 -4.12
N ALA A 50 8.89 2.90 -3.82
CA ALA A 50 10.14 3.59 -4.07
C ALA A 50 11.31 3.00 -3.27
N LEU A 51 11.06 2.59 -2.02
CA LEU A 51 12.06 1.91 -1.18
C LEU A 51 12.53 0.58 -1.77
N LEU A 52 11.64 -0.19 -2.40
CA LEU A 52 12.03 -1.40 -3.11
C LEU A 52 13.04 -1.09 -4.22
N ALA A 53 12.78 -0.06 -5.02
CA ALA A 53 13.70 0.39 -6.06
C ALA A 53 14.99 0.99 -5.44
N ALA A 54 14.85 1.82 -4.41
CA ALA A 54 15.97 2.45 -3.72
C ALA A 54 16.91 1.43 -3.06
N GLY A 55 16.38 0.36 -2.49
CA GLY A 55 17.16 -0.72 -1.90
C GLY A 55 18.09 -1.44 -2.88
N LEU A 56 17.80 -1.33 -4.19
CA LEU A 56 18.67 -1.83 -5.26
C LEU A 56 19.69 -0.79 -5.73
N LEU A 57 19.40 0.50 -5.56
CA LEU A 57 20.10 1.60 -6.21
C LEU A 57 20.96 2.46 -5.24
N LEU A 58 20.53 2.59 -3.98
CA LEU A 58 21.15 3.51 -3.03
C LEU A 58 22.23 2.82 -2.18
N PRO A 59 23.19 3.59 -1.68
CA PRO A 59 24.18 3.11 -0.73
C PRO A 59 23.51 2.58 0.54
N LYS A 60 24.11 1.57 1.15
CA LYS A 60 23.59 0.87 2.33
C LYS A 60 24.45 1.17 3.54
N VAL A 61 23.83 1.57 4.63
CA VAL A 61 24.51 1.67 5.92
C VAL A 61 24.19 0.41 6.72
N ASN A 62 25.17 -0.48 6.83
CA ASN A 62 25.03 -1.68 7.64
C ASN A 62 25.10 -1.33 9.13
N LEU A 63 24.14 -1.83 9.90
CA LEU A 63 24.21 -1.78 11.34
C LEU A 63 25.37 -2.66 11.85
N PRO A 64 25.92 -2.41 13.04
CA PRO A 64 26.97 -3.25 13.62
C PRO A 64 26.57 -4.73 13.59
N SER A 65 27.46 -5.57 13.06
CA SER A 65 27.20 -6.99 12.91
C SER A 65 27.20 -7.70 14.27
N PRO A 66 26.14 -8.45 14.64
CA PRO A 66 26.14 -9.25 15.87
C PRO A 66 27.12 -10.45 15.81
N TRP A 67 27.71 -10.70 14.65
CA TRP A 67 28.61 -11.83 14.40
C TRP A 67 30.08 -11.52 14.71
N LEU A 68 30.41 -10.27 15.08
CA LEU A 68 31.78 -9.78 15.31
C LEU A 68 32.54 -10.46 16.48
N GLY A 69 31.90 -11.31 17.26
CA GLY A 69 32.54 -12.00 18.39
C GLY A 69 32.57 -13.52 18.26
N LEU A 70 32.17 -14.05 17.08
CA LEU A 70 32.13 -15.47 16.87
C LEU A 70 33.47 -16.00 16.32
N SER A 71 33.86 -17.19 16.77
CA SER A 71 34.98 -17.91 16.20
C SER A 71 34.71 -18.31 14.73
N GLY A 72 35.77 -18.50 13.93
CA GLY A 72 35.63 -18.87 12.52
C GLY A 72 34.75 -20.11 12.31
N HIS A 73 34.83 -21.10 13.22
CA HIS A 73 34.01 -22.33 13.16
C HIS A 73 32.51 -22.03 13.42
N GLU A 74 32.20 -21.13 14.34
CA GLU A 74 30.80 -20.72 14.64
C GLU A 74 30.21 -19.91 13.48
N VAL A 75 31.01 -19.04 12.86
CA VAL A 75 30.61 -18.30 11.65
C VAL A 75 30.24 -19.27 10.53
N LEU A 76 31.06 -20.29 10.25
CA LEU A 76 30.77 -21.28 9.22
C LEU A 76 29.51 -22.10 9.49
N ARG A 77 29.28 -22.48 10.77
CA ARG A 77 28.01 -23.12 11.18
C ARG A 77 26.83 -22.19 10.98
N ALA A 78 26.94 -20.94 11.38
CA ALA A 78 25.88 -19.95 11.19
C ALA A 78 25.52 -19.75 9.72
N VAL A 79 26.51 -19.70 8.83
CA VAL A 79 26.33 -19.62 7.37
C VAL A 79 25.53 -20.81 6.86
N THR A 80 25.93 -22.04 7.21
CA THR A 80 25.24 -23.25 6.73
C THR A 80 23.78 -23.30 7.14
N VAL A 81 23.50 -22.94 8.41
CA VAL A 81 22.12 -22.86 8.94
C VAL A 81 21.34 -21.76 8.23
N GLN A 82 21.95 -20.59 8.05
CA GLN A 82 21.29 -19.46 7.39
C GLN A 82 21.01 -19.71 5.90
N GLU A 83 21.91 -20.33 5.16
CA GLU A 83 21.69 -20.69 3.75
C GLU A 83 20.50 -21.63 3.61
N THR A 84 20.42 -22.67 4.45
CA THR A 84 19.29 -23.58 4.45
C THR A 84 17.99 -22.87 4.80
N ALA A 85 18.00 -22.08 5.89
CA ALA A 85 16.83 -21.28 6.32
C ALA A 85 16.43 -20.25 5.27
N ALA A 86 17.40 -19.60 4.60
CA ALA A 86 17.13 -18.62 3.55
C ALA A 86 16.37 -19.23 2.39
N VAL A 87 16.76 -20.42 1.93
CA VAL A 87 16.07 -21.12 0.84
C VAL A 87 14.60 -21.40 1.20
N PHE A 88 14.34 -21.93 2.41
CA PHE A 88 12.98 -22.19 2.87
C PHE A 88 12.14 -20.91 3.02
N LEU A 89 12.70 -19.88 3.62
CA LEU A 89 12.01 -18.59 3.80
C LEU A 89 11.70 -17.91 2.47
N LEU A 90 12.67 -17.94 1.53
CA LEU A 90 12.47 -17.39 0.19
C LEU A 90 11.45 -18.17 -0.61
N ALA A 91 11.49 -19.51 -0.56
CA ALA A 91 10.49 -20.35 -1.20
C ALA A 91 9.08 -20.09 -0.66
N THR A 92 8.94 -19.98 0.67
CA THR A 92 7.68 -19.66 1.34
C THR A 92 7.19 -18.26 0.96
N TRP A 93 8.09 -17.26 0.97
CA TRP A 93 7.77 -15.91 0.55
C TRP A 93 7.28 -15.88 -0.90
N PHE A 94 8.01 -16.52 -1.82
CA PHE A 94 7.65 -16.55 -3.23
C PHE A 94 6.32 -17.28 -3.46
N ALA A 95 6.09 -18.42 -2.81
CA ALA A 95 4.82 -19.13 -2.87
C ALA A 95 3.65 -18.24 -2.40
N GLY A 96 3.82 -17.52 -1.30
CA GLY A 96 2.84 -16.55 -0.83
C GLY A 96 2.57 -15.43 -1.85
N VAL A 97 3.62 -14.85 -2.43
CA VAL A 97 3.47 -13.82 -3.48
C VAL A 97 2.67 -14.36 -4.67
N VAL A 98 2.98 -15.57 -5.14
CA VAL A 98 2.25 -16.22 -6.24
C VAL A 98 0.79 -16.45 -5.89
N VAL A 99 0.50 -16.96 -4.69
CA VAL A 99 -0.88 -17.18 -4.23
C VAL A 99 -1.68 -15.86 -4.17
N PHE A 100 -1.13 -14.81 -3.55
CA PHE A 100 -1.81 -13.53 -3.44
C PHE A 100 -1.97 -12.83 -4.80
N ALA A 101 -0.95 -12.91 -5.67
CA ALA A 101 -1.03 -12.39 -7.03
C ALA A 101 -2.09 -13.14 -7.86
N ALA A 102 -2.12 -14.46 -7.80
CA ALA A 102 -3.12 -15.27 -8.50
C ALA A 102 -4.54 -14.95 -8.02
N ARG A 103 -4.76 -14.86 -6.70
CA ARG A 103 -6.06 -14.46 -6.14
C ARG A 103 -6.50 -13.07 -6.61
N TRP A 104 -5.57 -12.14 -6.69
CA TRP A 104 -5.84 -10.79 -7.17
C TRP A 104 -6.18 -10.78 -8.67
N LEU A 105 -5.40 -11.49 -9.50
CA LEU A 105 -5.65 -11.61 -10.95
C LEU A 105 -6.99 -12.30 -11.24
N ILE A 106 -7.33 -13.36 -10.50
CA ILE A 106 -8.61 -14.04 -10.62
C ILE A 106 -9.76 -13.07 -10.25
N ALA A 107 -9.66 -12.36 -9.12
CA ALA A 107 -10.66 -11.39 -8.71
C ALA A 107 -10.83 -10.26 -9.76
N PHE A 108 -9.73 -9.79 -10.35
CA PHE A 108 -9.73 -8.82 -11.44
C PHE A 108 -10.43 -9.35 -12.69
N ALA A 109 -10.11 -10.57 -13.11
CA ALA A 109 -10.73 -11.21 -14.27
C ALA A 109 -12.25 -11.42 -14.06
N LEU A 110 -12.65 -11.89 -12.87
CA LEU A 110 -14.06 -12.06 -12.52
C LEU A 110 -14.81 -10.72 -12.52
N LEU A 111 -14.21 -9.66 -11.96
CA LEU A 111 -14.80 -8.31 -12.00
C LEU A 111 -14.95 -7.82 -13.42
N HIS A 112 -13.96 -8.02 -14.28
CA HIS A 112 -14.04 -7.62 -15.69
C HIS A 112 -15.12 -8.37 -16.45
N CYS A 113 -15.24 -9.68 -16.24
CA CYS A 113 -16.33 -10.49 -16.79
C CYS A 113 -17.72 -10.04 -16.29
N PHE A 114 -17.82 -9.70 -14.99
CA PHE A 114 -19.03 -9.17 -14.40
C PHE A 114 -19.43 -7.83 -15.02
N LEU A 115 -18.49 -6.89 -15.13
CA LEU A 115 -18.75 -5.57 -15.74
C LEU A 115 -19.24 -5.69 -17.19
N ARG A 116 -18.70 -6.62 -17.96
CA ARG A 116 -19.17 -6.88 -19.34
C ARG A 116 -20.62 -7.36 -19.42
N ARG A 117 -21.13 -8.00 -18.37
CA ARG A 117 -22.52 -8.50 -18.30
C ARG A 117 -23.50 -7.43 -17.80
N CYS A 118 -23.02 -6.38 -17.14
CA CYS A 118 -23.86 -5.29 -16.69
C CYS A 118 -24.28 -4.40 -17.87
N PRO A 119 -25.60 -4.23 -18.14
CA PRO A 119 -26.07 -3.38 -19.22
C PRO A 119 -25.73 -1.91 -18.95
N LEU A 120 -25.53 -1.18 -20.02
CA LEU A 120 -25.39 0.29 -19.97
C LEU A 120 -26.72 0.92 -19.60
N VAL A 121 -26.65 2.01 -18.87
CA VAL A 121 -27.83 2.84 -18.52
C VAL A 121 -28.38 3.50 -19.78
N GLY A 122 -29.72 3.55 -19.92
CA GLY A 122 -30.42 4.17 -21.02
C GLY A 122 -30.26 5.69 -21.06
N ASP A 123 -30.64 6.31 -22.19
CA ASP A 123 -30.44 7.75 -22.37
C ASP A 123 -31.34 8.59 -21.45
N ALA A 124 -32.54 8.09 -21.11
CA ALA A 124 -33.43 8.74 -20.17
C ALA A 124 -32.85 8.83 -18.76
N GLU A 125 -32.25 7.75 -18.28
CA GLU A 125 -31.58 7.70 -16.99
C GLU A 125 -30.30 8.55 -17.00
N LYS A 126 -29.56 8.58 -18.10
CA LYS A 126 -28.37 9.46 -18.26
C LYS A 126 -28.75 10.94 -18.12
N LEU A 127 -29.90 11.38 -18.68
CA LEU A 127 -30.40 12.73 -18.46
C LEU A 127 -30.65 13.00 -16.99
N ARG A 128 -31.32 12.07 -16.31
CA ARG A 128 -31.57 12.15 -14.87
C ARG A 128 -30.27 12.25 -14.05
N PHE A 129 -29.24 11.54 -14.45
CA PHE A 129 -27.91 11.59 -13.79
C PHE A 129 -27.22 12.95 -14.02
N ARG A 130 -27.40 13.56 -15.20
CA ARG A 130 -26.90 14.92 -15.48
C ARG A 130 -27.61 15.98 -14.64
N ASP A 131 -28.90 15.79 -14.38
CA ASP A 131 -29.68 16.68 -13.49
C ASP A 131 -29.26 16.51 -12.02
N ALA A 132 -28.97 15.29 -11.62
CA ALA A 132 -28.52 14.99 -10.27
C ALA A 132 -27.10 15.53 -9.99
N VAL A 133 -26.21 15.49 -10.97
CA VAL A 133 -24.80 15.87 -10.83
C VAL A 133 -24.42 16.81 -11.96
N SER A 134 -23.77 17.95 -11.68
CA SER A 134 -23.40 18.93 -12.71
C SER A 134 -22.62 18.29 -13.86
N ALA A 135 -22.88 18.77 -15.09
CA ALA A 135 -22.34 18.21 -16.34
C ALA A 135 -20.79 18.03 -16.38
N LYS A 136 -20.05 18.81 -15.59
CA LYS A 136 -18.59 18.67 -15.41
C LYS A 136 -18.17 17.35 -14.75
N LEU A 137 -19.08 16.63 -14.11
CA LEU A 137 -18.80 15.40 -13.37
C LEU A 137 -19.00 14.15 -14.23
N SER A 138 -19.61 14.26 -15.41
CA SER A 138 -19.79 13.14 -16.35
C SER A 138 -18.53 12.83 -17.18
N THR A 139 -17.53 13.69 -17.15
CA THR A 139 -16.25 13.49 -17.85
C THR A 139 -15.08 13.51 -16.86
N LEU A 140 -14.27 12.47 -16.89
CA LEU A 140 -13.05 12.35 -16.10
C LEU A 140 -11.84 12.28 -17.03
N ASP A 141 -10.88 13.19 -16.85
CA ASP A 141 -9.68 13.26 -17.70
C ASP A 141 -10.02 13.25 -19.23
N GLY A 142 -11.13 13.89 -19.64
CA GLY A 142 -11.59 13.94 -21.04
C GLY A 142 -12.30 12.67 -21.54
N ARG A 143 -12.56 11.69 -20.66
CA ARG A 143 -13.31 10.47 -20.99
C ARG A 143 -14.69 10.50 -20.32
N GLU A 144 -15.71 10.04 -21.02
CA GLU A 144 -17.02 9.85 -20.42
C GLU A 144 -17.00 8.71 -19.40
N VAL A 145 -17.77 8.88 -18.34
CA VAL A 145 -18.00 7.86 -17.32
C VAL A 145 -19.10 6.92 -17.81
N ASP A 146 -18.79 5.63 -17.91
CA ASP A 146 -19.78 4.60 -18.23
C ASP A 146 -20.63 4.28 -17.00
N PHE A 147 -21.95 4.50 -17.12
CA PHE A 147 -22.90 4.10 -16.09
C PHE A 147 -23.54 2.76 -16.47
N ARG A 148 -23.50 1.81 -15.55
CA ARG A 148 -24.03 0.46 -15.74
C ARG A 148 -24.99 0.09 -14.62
N ILE A 149 -25.95 -0.80 -14.94
CA ILE A 149 -26.90 -1.34 -13.97
C ILE A 149 -26.35 -2.68 -13.50
N GLY A 150 -26.15 -2.81 -12.18
CA GLY A 150 -25.71 -4.03 -11.54
C GLY A 150 -26.80 -4.65 -10.65
N PRO A 151 -26.65 -5.90 -10.20
CA PRO A 151 -27.57 -6.53 -9.25
C PRO A 151 -27.61 -5.80 -7.92
N GLU A 152 -28.78 -5.77 -7.27
CA GLU A 152 -28.99 -5.16 -5.94
C GLU A 152 -28.01 -5.66 -4.87
N ALA A 153 -27.61 -6.91 -4.94
CA ALA A 153 -26.74 -7.57 -3.98
C ALA A 153 -25.35 -6.93 -3.81
N PHE A 154 -24.86 -6.18 -4.80
CA PHE A 154 -23.51 -5.62 -4.77
C PHE A 154 -23.45 -4.18 -4.27
N GLY A 155 -24.57 -3.47 -4.26
CA GLY A 155 -24.59 -2.03 -3.99
C GLY A 155 -23.90 -1.20 -5.08
N PRO A 156 -23.87 0.12 -4.93
CA PRO A 156 -23.12 0.99 -5.85
C PRO A 156 -21.61 0.78 -5.69
N PHE A 157 -20.87 0.86 -6.79
CA PHE A 157 -19.41 0.88 -6.77
C PHE A 157 -18.84 1.46 -8.07
N CYS A 158 -17.60 1.95 -8.00
CA CYS A 158 -16.88 2.44 -9.17
C CYS A 158 -15.66 1.58 -9.48
N TYR A 159 -15.25 1.62 -10.74
CA TYR A 159 -14.08 0.94 -11.26
C TYR A 159 -13.40 1.79 -12.33
N GLN A 160 -12.08 1.80 -12.35
CA GLN A 160 -11.30 2.52 -13.37
C GLN A 160 -10.03 1.73 -13.69
N PHE A 161 -9.95 1.28 -14.96
CA PHE A 161 -8.71 0.74 -15.52
C PHE A 161 -8.39 1.48 -16.84
N HIS A 162 -9.21 1.30 -17.88
CA HIS A 162 -9.11 2.08 -19.12
C HIS A 162 -10.21 3.13 -19.23
N THR A 163 -11.43 2.74 -18.90
CA THR A 163 -12.60 3.61 -18.88
C THR A 163 -13.11 3.70 -17.42
N PRO A 164 -13.50 4.89 -16.96
CA PRO A 164 -14.16 5.02 -15.67
C PRO A 164 -15.57 4.44 -15.77
N VAL A 165 -15.91 3.52 -14.88
CA VAL A 165 -17.22 2.85 -14.84
C VAL A 165 -17.82 3.03 -13.44
N ILE A 166 -19.11 3.37 -13.38
CA ILE A 166 -19.91 3.37 -12.16
C ILE A 166 -21.04 2.36 -12.34
N VAL A 167 -21.16 1.42 -11.42
CA VAL A 167 -22.23 0.43 -11.39
C VAL A 167 -23.21 0.83 -10.28
N LEU A 168 -24.49 0.92 -10.64
CA LEU A 168 -25.58 1.30 -9.74
C LEU A 168 -26.62 0.19 -9.69
N PRO A 169 -27.18 -0.13 -8.53
CA PRO A 169 -28.32 -1.05 -8.44
C PRO A 169 -29.61 -0.36 -8.96
N PRO A 170 -30.58 -1.12 -9.49
CA PRO A 170 -31.83 -0.60 -10.00
C PRO A 170 -32.60 0.28 -9.00
N SER A 171 -32.57 -0.06 -7.72
CA SER A 171 -33.23 0.69 -6.65
C SER A 171 -32.70 2.12 -6.54
N VAL A 172 -31.41 2.35 -6.78
CA VAL A 172 -30.80 3.68 -6.80
C VAL A 172 -31.16 4.44 -8.04
N VAL A 173 -31.15 3.76 -9.21
CA VAL A 173 -31.46 4.36 -10.51
C VAL A 173 -32.89 4.86 -10.56
N SER A 174 -33.86 4.08 -10.01
CA SER A 174 -35.29 4.44 -9.94
C SER A 174 -35.67 5.21 -8.67
N GLY A 175 -34.78 5.32 -7.68
CA GLY A 175 -35.01 5.92 -6.37
C GLY A 175 -35.18 7.44 -6.38
N ASP A 176 -35.14 8.07 -5.20
CA ASP A 176 -35.21 9.51 -5.05
C ASP A 176 -34.00 10.23 -5.67
N LEU A 177 -34.24 11.42 -6.23
CA LEU A 177 -33.20 12.20 -6.91
C LEU A 177 -32.07 12.63 -5.95
N GLU A 178 -32.41 12.96 -4.71
CA GLU A 178 -31.43 13.35 -3.71
C GLU A 178 -30.55 12.16 -3.28
N GLU A 179 -31.14 10.98 -3.14
CA GLU A 179 -30.39 9.77 -2.89
C GLU A 179 -29.46 9.43 -4.04
N LEU A 180 -29.96 9.48 -5.29
CA LEU A 180 -29.16 9.27 -6.49
C LEU A 180 -27.98 10.25 -6.56
N ARG A 181 -28.22 11.53 -6.23
CA ARG A 181 -27.19 12.57 -6.20
C ARG A 181 -26.09 12.24 -5.19
N GLN A 182 -26.47 11.86 -3.97
CA GLN A 182 -25.51 11.53 -2.91
C GLN A 182 -24.65 10.32 -3.28
N VAL A 183 -25.26 9.26 -3.83
CA VAL A 183 -24.56 8.06 -4.29
C VAL A 183 -23.63 8.37 -5.46
N LEU A 184 -24.11 9.08 -6.47
CA LEU A 184 -23.28 9.48 -7.62
C LEU A 184 -22.11 10.36 -7.19
N GLN A 185 -22.33 11.32 -6.28
CA GLN A 185 -21.27 12.18 -5.77
C GLN A 185 -20.20 11.38 -5.01
N HIS A 186 -20.61 10.36 -4.25
CA HIS A 186 -19.70 9.44 -3.57
C HIS A 186 -18.84 8.67 -4.56
N GLU A 187 -19.44 7.99 -5.54
CA GLU A 187 -18.74 7.16 -6.51
C GLU A 187 -17.85 7.98 -7.47
N LEU A 188 -18.34 9.15 -7.91
CA LEU A 188 -17.56 10.06 -8.73
C LEU A 188 -16.34 10.60 -7.98
N THR A 189 -16.45 10.83 -6.67
CA THR A 189 -15.32 11.26 -5.85
C THR A 189 -14.23 10.19 -5.79
N HIS A 190 -14.58 8.90 -5.72
CA HIS A 190 -13.60 7.83 -5.84
C HIS A 190 -12.82 7.90 -7.15
N LEU A 191 -13.49 8.15 -8.27
CA LEU A 191 -12.85 8.26 -9.57
C LEU A 191 -11.97 9.52 -9.66
N GLN A 192 -12.48 10.68 -9.26
CA GLN A 192 -11.79 11.98 -9.31
C GLN A 192 -10.51 12.00 -8.45
N THR A 193 -10.55 11.33 -7.31
CA THR A 193 -9.40 11.22 -6.40
C THR A 193 -8.49 10.06 -6.74
N ARG A 194 -8.77 9.34 -7.84
CA ARG A 194 -8.00 8.18 -8.34
C ARG A 194 -7.86 7.08 -7.28
N HIS A 195 -8.90 6.85 -6.47
CA HIS A 195 -8.90 5.80 -5.46
C HIS A 195 -8.67 4.39 -6.04
N PRO A 196 -9.17 4.02 -7.25
CA PRO A 196 -8.84 2.73 -7.86
C PRO A 196 -7.33 2.53 -8.10
N LEU A 197 -6.61 3.57 -8.53
CA LEU A 197 -5.16 3.53 -8.69
C LEU A 197 -4.42 3.39 -7.35
N GLN A 198 -4.88 4.12 -6.33
CA GLN A 198 -4.34 3.98 -4.96
C GLN A 198 -4.54 2.58 -4.42
N LEU A 199 -5.69 1.96 -4.69
CA LEU A 199 -5.98 0.58 -4.33
C LEU A 199 -5.04 -0.41 -5.06
N PHE A 200 -4.70 -0.14 -6.32
CA PHE A 200 -3.72 -0.93 -7.06
C PHE A 200 -2.36 -0.92 -6.35
N PHE A 201 -1.80 0.24 -6.00
CA PHE A 201 -0.54 0.34 -5.26
C PHE A 201 -0.62 -0.35 -3.90
N GLN A 202 -1.72 -0.16 -3.17
CA GLN A 202 -1.97 -0.85 -1.92
C GLN A 202 -1.92 -2.38 -2.08
N ARG A 203 -2.59 -2.93 -3.09
CA ARG A 203 -2.62 -4.37 -3.35
C ARG A 203 -1.27 -4.92 -3.77
N THR A 204 -0.51 -4.18 -4.57
CA THR A 204 0.85 -4.55 -4.94
C THR A 204 1.74 -4.69 -3.69
N VAL A 205 1.74 -3.69 -2.81
CA VAL A 205 2.50 -3.76 -1.56
C VAL A 205 2.02 -4.90 -0.66
N GLN A 206 0.70 -5.09 -0.52
CA GLN A 206 0.14 -6.19 0.27
C GLN A 206 0.49 -7.58 -0.29
N THR A 207 0.64 -7.72 -1.60
CA THR A 207 1.07 -8.96 -2.24
C THR A 207 2.55 -9.23 -1.98
N LEU A 208 3.41 -8.24 -2.10
CA LEU A 208 4.85 -8.39 -1.85
C LEU A 208 5.17 -8.61 -0.37
N LEU A 209 4.44 -7.94 0.51
CA LEU A 209 4.62 -7.97 1.96
C LEU A 209 3.48 -8.71 2.68
N TRP A 210 2.95 -9.76 2.07
CA TRP A 210 1.79 -10.49 2.55
C TRP A 210 1.93 -10.99 3.98
N PHE A 211 3.14 -11.30 4.41
CA PHE A 211 3.49 -11.83 5.73
C PHE A 211 3.60 -10.77 6.83
N ILE A 212 3.52 -9.47 6.50
CA ILE A 212 3.63 -8.37 7.46
C ILE A 212 2.24 -7.89 7.91
N PRO A 213 1.80 -8.15 9.16
CA PRO A 213 0.46 -7.77 9.65
C PRO A 213 0.21 -6.25 9.62
N THR A 214 1.26 -5.44 9.84
CA THR A 214 1.15 -3.96 9.85
C THR A 214 0.73 -3.40 8.50
N VAL A 215 1.13 -4.03 7.38
CA VAL A 215 0.73 -3.62 6.03
C VAL A 215 -0.77 -3.86 5.79
N TRP A 216 -1.35 -4.89 6.39
CA TRP A 216 -2.79 -5.14 6.32
C TRP A 216 -3.59 -4.15 7.17
N THR A 217 -3.07 -3.77 8.34
CA THR A 217 -3.69 -2.72 9.17
C THR A 217 -3.61 -1.35 8.49
N ALA A 218 -2.49 -1.03 7.84
CA ALA A 218 -2.34 0.15 6.99
C ALA A 218 -3.38 0.17 5.87
N GLY A 219 -3.61 -0.99 5.22
CA GLY A 219 -4.61 -1.12 4.15
C GLY A 219 -6.03 -0.81 4.61
N ARG A 220 -6.41 -1.25 5.81
CA ARG A 220 -7.72 -0.92 6.40
C ARG A 220 -7.88 0.56 6.68
N ARG A 221 -6.87 1.20 7.27
CA ARG A 221 -6.87 2.63 7.55
C ARG A 221 -6.92 3.47 6.27
N ALA A 222 -6.13 3.09 5.25
CA ALA A 222 -6.14 3.74 3.96
C ALA A 222 -7.51 3.64 3.28
N SER A 223 -8.16 2.45 3.31
CA SER A 223 -9.53 2.28 2.80
C SER A 223 -10.51 3.18 3.51
N LEU A 224 -10.49 3.19 4.84
CA LEU A 224 -11.39 4.02 5.64
C LEU A 224 -11.16 5.53 5.39
N ALA A 225 -9.90 5.96 5.22
CA ALA A 225 -9.58 7.35 4.90
C ALA A 225 -10.16 7.78 3.53
N ARG A 226 -10.15 6.88 2.53
CA ARG A 226 -10.78 7.13 1.23
C ARG A 226 -12.30 7.26 1.34
N GLU A 227 -12.94 6.37 2.12
CA GLU A 227 -14.39 6.47 2.38
C GLU A 227 -14.75 7.81 3.02
N PHE A 228 -13.97 8.29 3.99
CA PHE A 228 -14.21 9.61 4.60
C PHE A 228 -14.19 10.75 3.58
N VAL A 229 -13.31 10.73 2.59
CA VAL A 229 -13.25 11.74 1.53
C VAL A 229 -14.53 11.72 0.69
N CYS A 230 -15.00 10.52 0.33
CA CYS A 230 -16.20 10.35 -0.49
C CYS A 230 -17.48 10.69 0.29
N ASP A 231 -17.54 10.31 1.56
CA ASP A 231 -18.65 10.67 2.46
C ASP A 231 -18.76 12.19 2.64
N GLU A 232 -17.62 12.86 2.88
CA GLU A 232 -17.58 14.32 3.01
C GLU A 232 -18.03 15.02 1.72
N ALA A 233 -17.72 14.45 0.55
CA ALA A 233 -18.16 14.98 -0.74
C ALA A 233 -19.66 14.74 -0.97
N ALA A 234 -20.18 13.57 -0.63
CA ALA A 234 -21.60 13.21 -0.79
C ALA A 234 -22.53 14.10 0.05
N VAL A 235 -22.10 14.50 1.25
CA VAL A 235 -22.84 15.42 2.14
C VAL A 235 -22.54 16.89 1.85
N GLY A 236 -21.52 17.18 1.02
CA GLY A 236 -21.18 18.52 0.59
C GLY A 236 -22.31 19.16 -0.25
N GLY A 237 -22.45 20.49 -0.18
CA GLY A 237 -23.42 21.18 -1.03
C GLY A 237 -24.85 21.27 -0.46
N GLY A 238 -25.03 21.10 0.86
CA GLY A 238 -26.33 21.26 1.54
C GLY A 238 -27.18 20.00 1.62
N ALA A 239 -26.66 18.86 1.20
CA ALA A 239 -27.34 17.56 1.32
C ALA A 239 -27.54 17.16 2.80
N SER A 240 -28.66 16.48 3.09
CA SER A 240 -28.97 16.04 4.46
C SER A 240 -28.04 14.89 4.87
N THR A 241 -27.20 15.14 5.88
CA THR A 241 -26.35 14.09 6.49
C THR A 241 -27.17 12.91 6.99
N VAL A 242 -28.38 13.18 7.53
CA VAL A 242 -29.26 12.13 8.05
C VAL A 242 -29.76 11.22 6.92
N ASN A 243 -30.16 11.80 5.79
CA ASN A 243 -30.61 11.01 4.64
C ASN A 243 -29.47 10.18 4.07
N TYR A 244 -28.29 10.75 3.95
CA TYR A 244 -27.10 10.01 3.51
C TYR A 244 -26.76 8.82 4.43
N LEU A 245 -26.81 9.01 5.75
CA LEU A 245 -26.59 7.92 6.71
C LEU A 245 -27.65 6.82 6.60
N LYS A 246 -28.92 7.16 6.34
CA LYS A 246 -29.97 6.17 6.06
C LYS A 246 -29.67 5.37 4.81
N THR A 247 -29.20 6.01 3.75
CA THR A 247 -28.77 5.37 2.49
C THR A 247 -27.60 4.42 2.74
N LEU A 248 -26.55 4.83 3.46
CA LEU A 248 -25.45 3.96 3.83
C LEU A 248 -25.89 2.75 4.64
N LEU A 249 -26.77 2.93 5.61
CA LEU A 249 -27.33 1.85 6.42
C LEU A 249 -28.13 0.87 5.55
N ARG A 250 -28.95 1.36 4.63
CA ARG A 250 -29.73 0.52 3.71
C ARG A 250 -28.81 -0.39 2.89
N PHE A 251 -27.72 0.14 2.31
CA PHE A 251 -26.76 -0.67 1.55
C PHE A 251 -26.03 -1.67 2.43
N ALA A 252 -25.67 -1.31 3.65
CA ALA A 252 -25.01 -2.23 4.56
C ALA A 252 -25.90 -3.40 4.99
N TYR A 253 -27.17 -3.14 5.25
CA TYR A 253 -28.14 -4.19 5.63
C TYR A 253 -28.57 -5.02 4.41
N GLY A 254 -28.81 -4.40 3.26
CA GLY A 254 -29.21 -5.13 2.04
C GLY A 254 -28.15 -6.11 1.53
N GLN A 255 -26.86 -5.81 1.75
CA GLN A 255 -25.77 -6.73 1.44
C GLN A 255 -25.70 -7.96 2.38
N ASN A 256 -26.36 -7.92 3.54
CA ASN A 256 -26.31 -9.01 4.52
C ASN A 256 -27.22 -10.20 4.17
N GLU A 257 -28.23 -10.02 3.35
CA GLU A 257 -29.15 -11.10 2.94
C GLU A 257 -28.49 -12.12 1.99
N TYR A 258 -27.37 -11.80 1.38
CA TYR A 258 -26.68 -12.61 0.36
C TYR A 258 -25.42 -13.35 0.87
N GLY A 259 -25.37 -13.77 2.14
CA GLY A 259 -24.44 -14.82 2.58
C GLY A 259 -23.01 -14.38 2.97
N ARG A 260 -22.84 -13.19 3.54
CA ARG A 260 -21.56 -12.81 4.18
C ARG A 260 -21.37 -13.56 5.50
N THR A 261 -20.13 -14.03 5.75
CA THR A 261 -19.73 -14.60 7.04
C THR A 261 -19.93 -13.60 8.18
N ILE A 262 -20.26 -14.09 9.38
CA ILE A 262 -20.49 -13.29 10.61
C ILE A 262 -19.34 -12.29 10.86
N LEU A 263 -18.09 -12.68 10.57
CA LEU A 263 -16.92 -11.81 10.69
C LEU A 263 -16.91 -10.64 9.69
N ALA A 264 -17.42 -10.82 8.48
CA ALA A 264 -17.57 -9.75 7.50
C ALA A 264 -18.67 -8.76 7.88
N MET A 265 -19.76 -9.26 8.52
CA MET A 265 -20.84 -8.43 9.06
C MET A 265 -20.36 -7.54 10.21
N ALA A 266 -19.69 -8.11 11.21
CA ALA A 266 -19.16 -7.36 12.36
C ALA A 266 -18.17 -6.26 11.92
N ARG A 267 -17.40 -6.51 10.87
CA ARG A 267 -16.44 -5.56 10.31
C ARG A 267 -17.15 -4.43 9.54
N SER A 268 -18.15 -4.76 8.75
CA SER A 268 -18.95 -3.77 8.01
C SER A 268 -19.67 -2.81 8.95
N THR A 269 -20.30 -3.31 10.02
CA THR A 269 -20.97 -2.46 11.02
C THR A 269 -19.99 -1.56 11.78
N SER A 270 -18.79 -2.05 12.10
CA SER A 270 -17.76 -1.26 12.75
C SER A 270 -17.27 -0.11 11.85
N GLU A 271 -17.01 -0.35 10.57
CA GLU A 271 -16.59 0.67 9.62
C GLU A 271 -17.69 1.74 9.41
N LEU A 272 -18.94 1.33 9.29
CA LEU A 272 -20.08 2.26 9.19
C LEU A 272 -20.24 3.14 10.42
N THR A 273 -20.08 2.57 11.62
CA THR A 273 -20.15 3.35 12.86
C THR A 273 -19.09 4.44 12.88
N VAL A 274 -17.85 4.13 12.47
CA VAL A 274 -16.76 5.09 12.41
C VAL A 274 -17.03 6.17 11.34
N ARG A 275 -17.59 5.82 10.17
CA ARG A 275 -17.99 6.76 9.12
C ARG A 275 -19.11 7.70 9.62
N ALA A 276 -20.14 7.15 10.25
CA ALA A 276 -21.26 7.92 10.81
C ALA A 276 -20.80 8.89 11.91
N GLN A 277 -19.96 8.41 12.83
CA GLN A 277 -19.41 9.25 13.90
C GLN A 277 -18.58 10.40 13.33
N ARG A 278 -17.78 10.14 12.30
CA ARG A 278 -16.99 11.18 11.65
C ARG A 278 -17.87 12.26 10.99
N LEU A 279 -18.93 11.85 10.27
CA LEU A 279 -19.85 12.79 9.65
C LEU A 279 -20.59 13.64 10.68
N ALA A 280 -20.95 13.06 11.83
CA ALA A 280 -21.60 13.77 12.94
C ALA A 280 -20.66 14.78 13.63
N THR A 281 -19.35 14.49 13.68
CA THR A 281 -18.34 15.34 14.35
C THR A 281 -17.58 16.26 13.40
N ARG A 282 -18.05 16.40 12.15
CA ARG A 282 -17.37 17.14 11.09
C ARG A 282 -16.99 18.55 11.54
N ARG A 283 -15.70 18.83 11.63
CA ARG A 283 -15.13 20.17 11.78
C ARG A 283 -14.53 20.62 10.46
N SER A 284 -14.83 21.85 10.05
CA SER A 284 -14.15 22.49 8.91
C SER A 284 -12.68 22.72 9.29
N SER A 285 -11.76 21.98 8.69
CA SER A 285 -10.33 22.16 8.95
C SER A 285 -9.62 22.76 7.74
N ASN A 286 -8.66 23.62 8.00
CA ASN A 286 -7.83 24.27 6.99
C ASN A 286 -6.81 23.24 6.44
N THR A 287 -7.06 22.69 5.24
CA THR A 287 -6.49 21.43 4.78
C THR A 287 -5.10 21.52 4.11
N GLY A 288 -4.75 22.68 3.54
CA GLY A 288 -3.58 22.72 2.63
C GLY A 288 -2.23 22.53 3.33
N ARG A 289 -1.97 23.27 4.41
CA ARG A 289 -0.65 23.27 5.07
C ARG A 289 -0.38 21.97 5.82
N GLN A 290 -1.39 21.40 6.48
CA GLN A 290 -1.25 20.12 7.18
C GLN A 290 -0.92 18.95 6.23
N SER A 291 -1.47 18.95 5.02
CA SER A 291 -1.23 17.88 4.05
C SER A 291 0.24 17.83 3.62
N VAL A 292 0.84 18.98 3.29
CA VAL A 292 2.24 19.06 2.84
C VAL A 292 3.19 18.58 3.94
N TRP A 293 3.04 19.04 5.17
CA TRP A 293 3.86 18.62 6.29
C TRP A 293 3.78 17.13 6.56
N ALA A 294 2.57 16.59 6.59
CA ALA A 294 2.36 15.18 6.89
C ALA A 294 3.00 14.26 5.82
N GLN A 295 2.86 14.61 4.55
CA GLN A 295 3.48 13.87 3.45
C GLN A 295 5.01 13.99 3.49
N SER A 296 5.54 15.20 3.72
CA SER A 296 7.00 15.42 3.82
C SER A 296 7.61 14.58 4.94
N PHE A 297 6.95 14.46 6.09
CA PHE A 297 7.42 13.59 7.17
C PHE A 297 7.46 12.12 6.77
N VAL A 298 6.45 11.61 6.06
CA VAL A 298 6.47 10.22 5.56
C VAL A 298 7.63 10.01 4.60
N VAL A 299 7.86 10.94 3.68
CA VAL A 299 8.99 10.88 2.73
C VAL A 299 10.33 10.91 3.45
N LEU A 300 10.53 11.84 4.38
CA LEU A 300 11.79 11.98 5.13
C LEU A 300 12.09 10.74 5.98
N ILE A 301 11.08 10.20 6.67
CA ILE A 301 11.24 8.95 7.43
C ILE A 301 11.57 7.79 6.49
N SER A 302 10.91 7.70 5.34
CA SER A 302 11.18 6.66 4.35
C SER A 302 12.58 6.75 3.79
N LEU A 303 13.07 7.96 3.48
CA LEU A 303 14.44 8.18 3.04
C LEU A 303 15.47 7.82 4.11
N GLY A 304 15.23 8.22 5.37
CA GLY A 304 16.09 7.84 6.49
C GLY A 304 16.13 6.33 6.71
N MET A 305 14.97 5.66 6.64
CA MET A 305 14.90 4.21 6.79
C MET A 305 15.54 3.45 5.63
N SER A 306 15.55 4.00 4.42
CA SER A 306 16.15 3.36 3.25
C SER A 306 17.64 3.05 3.40
N GLN A 307 18.32 3.79 4.29
CA GLN A 307 19.74 3.62 4.57
C GLN A 307 20.03 2.54 5.62
N LEU A 308 19.03 2.09 6.39
CA LEU A 308 19.22 1.14 7.49
C LEU A 308 19.06 -0.29 7.00
N TRP A 309 20.15 -1.05 7.04
CA TRP A 309 20.17 -2.46 6.64
C TRP A 309 20.52 -3.36 7.82
N LEU A 310 19.79 -4.47 7.94
CA LEU A 310 20.04 -5.46 9.00
C LEU A 310 21.28 -6.29 8.64
N PRO A 311 22.24 -6.46 9.55
CA PRO A 311 23.43 -7.27 9.33
C PRO A 311 23.08 -8.75 9.51
N THR A 312 22.49 -9.37 8.50
CA THR A 312 22.05 -10.78 8.57
C THR A 312 23.10 -11.75 8.03
N ASN A 313 24.11 -11.28 7.32
CA ASN A 313 25.11 -12.15 6.71
C ASN A 313 26.34 -12.28 7.63
N PRO A 314 26.65 -13.48 8.16
CA PRO A 314 27.81 -13.69 9.03
C PRO A 314 29.16 -13.53 8.32
N LEU A 315 29.18 -13.57 6.97
CA LEU A 315 30.38 -13.41 6.17
C LEU A 315 30.70 -11.94 5.85
N ASP A 316 29.85 -10.99 6.25
CA ASP A 316 30.10 -9.58 6.02
C ASP A 316 31.27 -9.10 6.88
N SER A 317 32.33 -8.63 6.24
CA SER A 317 33.49 -8.04 6.92
C SER A 317 33.13 -6.68 7.53
N PRO A 318 33.72 -6.29 8.69
CA PRO A 318 33.63 -4.92 9.19
C PRO A 318 34.06 -3.87 8.17
N LYS A 319 34.92 -4.21 7.23
CA LYS A 319 35.37 -3.35 6.15
C LYS A 319 34.25 -2.99 5.15
N ALA A 320 33.17 -3.80 5.07
CA ALA A 320 31.99 -3.49 4.25
C ALA A 320 31.33 -2.15 4.62
N ASN A 321 31.53 -1.69 5.86
CA ASN A 321 31.00 -0.40 6.30
C ASN A 321 31.71 0.81 5.64
N TYR A 322 32.87 0.63 5.04
CA TYR A 322 33.63 1.71 4.39
C TYR A 322 33.19 1.95 2.93
N SER A 323 32.44 1.03 2.33
CA SER A 323 31.89 1.23 0.99
C SER A 323 30.41 0.83 0.96
N PRO A 324 29.49 1.78 1.18
CA PRO A 324 28.06 1.49 1.18
C PRO A 324 27.49 1.24 -0.23
N TRP A 325 28.27 1.46 -1.28
CA TRP A 325 27.77 1.36 -2.66
C TRP A 325 27.66 -0.10 -3.11
N PRO A 326 26.54 -0.49 -3.74
CA PRO A 326 26.43 -1.79 -4.39
C PRO A 326 27.45 -1.96 -5.53
N THR A 327 27.93 -3.17 -5.76
CA THR A 327 28.94 -3.49 -6.80
C THR A 327 28.55 -2.97 -8.18
N TRP A 328 27.26 -3.05 -8.55
CA TRP A 328 26.78 -2.58 -9.85
C TRP A 328 26.87 -1.05 -9.98
N SER A 329 26.64 -0.28 -8.90
CA SER A 329 26.77 1.17 -8.94
C SER A 329 28.22 1.62 -9.08
N ALA A 330 29.16 0.88 -8.45
CA ALA A 330 30.58 1.08 -8.66
C ALA A 330 30.96 0.80 -10.13
N ALA A 331 30.43 -0.28 -10.73
CA ALA A 331 30.65 -0.59 -12.15
C ALA A 331 30.09 0.50 -13.08
N VAL A 332 28.91 1.06 -12.79
CA VAL A 332 28.36 2.19 -13.55
C VAL A 332 29.22 3.44 -13.40
N LEU A 333 29.70 3.76 -12.20
CA LEU A 333 30.60 4.91 -11.99
C LEU A 333 31.90 4.74 -12.75
N HIS A 334 32.45 3.53 -12.83
CA HIS A 334 33.63 3.22 -13.63
C HIS A 334 33.41 3.45 -15.13
N THR A 335 32.21 3.20 -15.67
CA THR A 335 31.90 3.50 -17.08
C THR A 335 31.94 5.00 -17.39
N PHE A 336 31.72 5.84 -16.38
CA PHE A 336 31.86 7.30 -16.47
C PHE A 336 33.25 7.81 -16.05
N ASN A 337 34.23 6.92 -15.95
CA ASN A 337 35.62 7.23 -15.53
C ASN A 337 35.72 7.83 -14.11
N ILE A 338 34.75 7.56 -13.26
CA ILE A 338 34.75 7.93 -11.85
C ILE A 338 35.29 6.76 -11.05
N SER A 339 36.44 6.94 -10.40
CA SER A 339 37.05 5.89 -9.58
C SER A 339 36.23 5.67 -8.30
N ALA A 340 35.43 4.62 -8.26
CA ALA A 340 34.72 4.16 -7.07
C ALA A 340 35.36 2.84 -6.61
N ARG A 341 35.68 2.74 -5.33
CA ARG A 341 36.26 1.51 -4.76
C ARG A 341 35.19 0.46 -4.60
N ASP A 342 35.37 -0.68 -5.25
CA ASP A 342 34.47 -1.84 -5.18
C ASP A 342 34.91 -2.78 -4.06
N PHE A 343 34.37 -2.57 -2.87
CA PHE A 343 34.66 -3.40 -1.70
C PHE A 343 33.88 -4.71 -1.65
N ASP A 344 32.84 -4.87 -2.47
CA ASP A 344 32.02 -6.09 -2.45
C ASP A 344 32.74 -7.34 -2.94
N LYS A 345 33.81 -7.18 -3.73
CA LYS A 345 34.52 -8.35 -4.28
C LYS A 345 35.59 -8.92 -3.35
N PHE A 346 36.30 -8.09 -2.62
CA PHE A 346 37.46 -8.52 -1.86
C PHE A 346 37.40 -8.15 -0.36
N ASP A 347 36.92 -6.98 -0.01
CA ASP A 347 36.97 -6.45 1.36
C ASP A 347 35.64 -6.59 2.12
N ALA A 348 34.51 -6.79 1.40
CA ALA A 348 33.19 -6.91 2.03
C ALA A 348 32.92 -8.29 2.63
N ARG A 349 33.75 -9.29 2.31
CA ARG A 349 33.63 -10.64 2.85
C ARG A 349 34.83 -11.01 3.70
N LEU A 350 34.58 -11.75 4.76
CA LEU A 350 35.64 -12.40 5.52
C LEU A 350 36.45 -13.31 4.61
N GLN A 351 37.78 -13.14 4.62
CA GLN A 351 38.68 -13.99 3.86
C GLN A 351 38.98 -15.27 4.66
N VAL A 352 39.42 -16.34 4.00
CA VAL A 352 39.75 -17.62 4.65
C VAL A 352 40.82 -17.45 5.75
N HIS A 353 41.81 -16.56 5.51
CA HIS A 353 42.84 -16.26 6.49
C HIS A 353 42.30 -15.51 7.73
N ASP A 354 41.25 -14.67 7.59
CA ASP A 354 40.62 -14.00 8.72
C ASP A 354 39.91 -15.01 9.63
N LEU A 355 39.37 -16.10 9.07
CA LEU A 355 38.71 -17.18 9.81
C LEU A 355 39.72 -18.11 10.52
N THR A 356 40.98 -18.14 10.06
CA THR A 356 42.01 -19.03 10.60
C THR A 356 42.99 -18.33 11.54
N GLN A 357 43.14 -16.99 11.49
CA GLN A 357 44.08 -16.23 12.31
C GLN A 357 43.66 -15.99 13.77
N GLU A 358 42.38 -16.17 14.13
CA GLU A 358 41.90 -15.98 15.50
C GLU A 358 42.48 -16.98 16.52
N SER A 359 43.19 -18.01 16.07
CA SER A 359 43.84 -18.96 17.03
C SER A 359 45.19 -18.47 17.57
N SER A 360 45.79 -17.42 16.96
CA SER A 360 47.14 -16.97 17.39
C SER A 360 47.14 -15.68 18.23
N ALA A 361 46.00 -14.97 18.34
CA ALA A 361 45.92 -13.74 19.13
C ALA A 361 45.46 -13.92 20.61
N ALA A 362 45.18 -15.17 21.00
CA ALA A 362 44.82 -15.52 22.37
C ALA A 362 46.02 -15.93 23.25
N GLU A 363 47.26 -15.80 22.76
CA GLU A 363 48.49 -16.16 23.46
C GLU A 363 49.41 -14.94 23.72
N TRP A 364 48.86 -13.75 24.06
CA TRP A 364 49.67 -12.66 24.65
C TRP A 364 48.91 -11.96 25.79
#